data_cab27dcc1fe79724000e6482708a0f1e
#
_entry.id   cab27dcc1fe79724000e6482708a0f1e
#
_cell.length_a   1.000
_cell.length_b   1.000
_cell.length_c   1.000
_cell.angle_alpha   90.00
_cell.angle_beta   90.00
_cell.angle_gamma   90.00
#
_symmetry.space_group_name_H-M   'P 1'
#
loop_
_entity.id
_entity.type
_entity.pdbx_description
1 polymer ?
#
loop_
_entity_poly.entity_id
_entity_poly.type
_entity_poly.pdbx_seq_one_letter_code
_entity_poly.pdbx_strand_id
1 'polypeptide(L)'
;MRMRKRQNLAPRMEACRSVWLEDAAYLRGNWRSLMPQARELRLEIGCGKGKFTVETAALEPDVLFVAVERVQEALVLAMEKALSMVYFLSIDAAKLEEYFAPGEVDLIYLNFCDPWPRKKNAKRRLTFHTFLKSYQRVLRLNGEIHFKTDNAPLFEWSLGEFEACGLEIRNLTRNLHENGPVGIMTGYEEKFYALGTPINRCELINHGVLPDPEPAEKDEQTGILWDRTGNPVK
;
A
#
# COMPACT_ATOMS: atom_id res chain seq x y z
N MET A 1 15.04 3.69 6.38
CA MET A 1 16.20 3.15 7.15
C MET A 1 16.95 2.17 6.26
N ARG A 2 18.28 2.30 6.08
CA ARG A 2 19.04 1.37 5.22
C ARG A 2 19.25 0.06 5.99
N MET A 3 18.67 -1.04 5.52
CA MET A 3 18.89 -2.36 6.08
C MET A 3 20.36 -2.80 5.88
N ARG A 4 20.93 -3.46 6.89
CA ARG A 4 22.28 -4.07 6.74
C ARG A 4 22.17 -5.27 5.80
N LYS A 5 23.16 -5.43 4.90
CA LYS A 5 23.30 -6.66 4.11
C LYS A 5 23.33 -7.88 5.03
N ARG A 6 22.53 -8.88 4.71
CA ARG A 6 22.50 -10.13 5.47
C ARG A 6 23.41 -11.17 4.83
N GLN A 7 24.13 -11.88 5.69
CA GLN A 7 24.87 -13.06 5.23
C GLN A 7 23.86 -14.15 4.83
N ASN A 8 24.23 -14.93 3.81
CA ASN A 8 23.42 -16.05 3.30
C ASN A 8 21.99 -15.66 2.86
N LEU A 9 21.81 -14.46 2.28
CA LEU A 9 20.47 -14.01 1.86
C LEU A 9 19.86 -14.95 0.80
N ALA A 10 20.61 -15.30 -0.26
CA ALA A 10 20.07 -16.14 -1.33
C ALA A 10 19.66 -17.55 -0.86
N PRO A 11 20.45 -18.30 -0.07
CA PRO A 11 19.99 -19.58 0.49
C PRO A 11 18.76 -19.46 1.39
N ARG A 12 18.63 -18.36 2.14
CA ARG A 12 17.46 -18.14 3.01
C ARG A 12 16.21 -17.83 2.20
N MET A 13 16.34 -17.03 1.13
CA MET A 13 15.25 -16.78 0.19
C MET A 13 14.80 -18.09 -0.46
N GLU A 14 15.75 -18.93 -0.90
CA GLU A 14 15.44 -20.23 -1.50
C GLU A 14 14.72 -21.18 -0.53
N ALA A 15 15.10 -21.18 0.73
CA ALA A 15 14.39 -21.95 1.77
C ALA A 15 12.92 -21.55 1.95
N CYS A 16 12.55 -20.35 1.53
CA CYS A 16 11.19 -19.83 1.60
C CYS A 16 10.39 -19.98 0.27
N ARG A 17 10.84 -20.80 -0.67
CA ARG A 17 10.21 -21.00 -2.00
C ARG A 17 8.73 -21.36 -1.94
N SER A 18 8.26 -21.99 -0.89
CA SER A 18 6.84 -22.35 -0.72
C SER A 18 5.91 -21.14 -0.58
N VAL A 19 6.45 -19.99 -0.13
CA VAL A 19 5.71 -18.74 0.09
C VAL A 19 6.27 -17.57 -0.73
N TRP A 20 7.48 -17.69 -1.28
CA TRP A 20 8.10 -16.68 -2.12
C TRP A 20 7.80 -16.94 -3.60
N LEU A 21 7.07 -16.02 -4.22
CA LEU A 21 6.82 -16.04 -5.64
C LEU A 21 7.79 -15.06 -6.32
N GLU A 22 8.88 -15.59 -6.88
CA GLU A 22 9.94 -14.79 -7.50
C GLU A 22 9.43 -14.07 -8.77
N ASP A 23 8.68 -14.79 -9.58
CA ASP A 23 7.94 -14.24 -10.72
C ASP A 23 6.50 -14.73 -10.63
N ALA A 24 5.58 -13.82 -10.33
CA ALA A 24 4.17 -14.09 -10.16
C ALA A 24 3.30 -13.43 -11.24
N ALA A 25 3.90 -12.89 -12.31
CA ALA A 25 3.14 -12.22 -13.37
C ALA A 25 2.13 -13.17 -14.05
N TYR A 26 2.40 -14.47 -14.06
CA TYR A 26 1.49 -15.51 -14.61
C TYR A 26 0.20 -15.65 -13.77
N LEU A 27 0.19 -15.18 -12.51
CA LEU A 27 -1.00 -15.21 -11.64
C LEU A 27 -1.91 -14.00 -11.86
N ARG A 28 -1.49 -13.02 -12.64
CA ARG A 28 -2.28 -11.82 -12.92
C ARG A 28 -3.67 -12.18 -13.46
N GLY A 29 -4.71 -11.77 -12.73
CA GLY A 29 -6.11 -12.13 -13.00
C GLY A 29 -6.51 -13.52 -12.50
N ASN A 30 -5.64 -14.24 -11.81
CA ASN A 30 -5.88 -15.61 -11.36
C ASN A 30 -5.30 -15.91 -9.95
N TRP A 31 -5.06 -14.88 -9.13
CA TRP A 31 -4.51 -15.06 -7.79
C TRP A 31 -5.33 -15.99 -6.91
N ARG A 32 -6.65 -15.94 -7.04
CA ARG A 32 -7.56 -16.82 -6.27
C ARG A 32 -7.41 -18.29 -6.60
N SER A 33 -6.70 -18.67 -7.67
CA SER A 33 -6.38 -20.09 -7.95
C SER A 33 -5.47 -20.71 -6.89
N LEU A 34 -4.69 -19.91 -6.17
CA LEU A 34 -3.84 -20.36 -5.04
C LEU A 34 -4.69 -20.72 -3.81
N MET A 35 -5.89 -20.16 -3.70
CA MET A 35 -6.82 -20.39 -2.61
C MET A 35 -8.26 -20.15 -3.09
N PRO A 36 -8.86 -21.15 -3.80
CA PRO A 36 -10.17 -20.97 -4.46
C PRO A 36 -11.33 -20.59 -3.53
N GLN A 37 -11.24 -20.98 -2.25
CA GLN A 37 -12.23 -20.66 -1.22
C GLN A 37 -12.02 -19.28 -0.57
N ALA A 38 -10.98 -18.54 -0.94
CA ALA A 38 -10.72 -17.24 -0.34
C ALA A 38 -11.87 -16.26 -0.62
N ARG A 39 -12.43 -15.68 0.44
CA ARG A 39 -13.46 -14.64 0.33
C ARG A 39 -12.90 -13.32 -0.18
N GLU A 40 -11.62 -13.04 0.09
CA GLU A 40 -10.92 -11.82 -0.28
C GLU A 40 -9.47 -12.08 -0.67
N LEU A 41 -8.93 -11.22 -1.54
CA LEU A 41 -7.51 -11.06 -1.81
C LEU A 41 -7.05 -9.73 -1.23
N ARG A 42 -6.13 -9.78 -0.26
CA ARG A 42 -5.59 -8.58 0.39
C ARG A 42 -4.11 -8.43 0.16
N LEU A 43 -3.68 -7.18 -0.02
CA LEU A 43 -2.27 -6.83 -0.17
C LEU A 43 -1.76 -6.02 1.03
N GLU A 44 -0.51 -6.28 1.47
CA GLU A 44 0.25 -5.29 2.24
C GLU A 44 1.41 -4.79 1.38
N ILE A 45 1.47 -3.49 1.12
CA ILE A 45 2.54 -2.87 0.33
C ILE A 45 3.55 -2.23 1.26
N GLY A 46 4.80 -2.72 1.21
CA GLY A 46 5.85 -2.36 2.15
C GLY A 46 5.76 -3.14 3.45
N CYS A 47 5.51 -4.45 3.40
CA CYS A 47 5.29 -5.29 4.58
C CYS A 47 6.50 -5.37 5.54
N GLY A 48 7.68 -4.93 5.11
CA GLY A 48 8.89 -4.95 5.93
C GLY A 48 9.23 -6.35 6.41
N LYS A 49 9.19 -6.57 7.73
CA LYS A 49 9.47 -7.86 8.38
C LYS A 49 8.23 -8.73 8.59
N GLY A 50 7.10 -8.37 8.00
CA GLY A 50 5.89 -9.18 7.87
C GLY A 50 5.08 -9.44 9.13
N LYS A 51 5.34 -8.77 10.26
CA LYS A 51 4.61 -9.04 11.50
C LYS A 51 3.10 -8.86 11.31
N PHE A 52 2.69 -7.70 10.76
CA PHE A 52 1.27 -7.40 10.56
C PHE A 52 0.62 -8.41 9.60
N THR A 53 1.21 -8.63 8.42
CA THR A 53 0.64 -9.57 7.43
C THR A 53 0.47 -10.97 8.00
N VAL A 54 1.53 -11.52 8.64
CA VAL A 54 1.52 -12.89 9.14
C VAL A 54 0.51 -13.08 10.28
N GLU A 55 0.47 -12.14 11.23
CA GLU A 55 -0.46 -12.20 12.36
C GLU A 55 -1.92 -11.97 11.92
N THR A 56 -2.16 -11.07 10.96
CA THR A 56 -3.50 -10.83 10.42
C THR A 56 -3.99 -12.06 9.65
N ALA A 57 -3.14 -12.65 8.81
CA ALA A 57 -3.48 -13.87 8.06
C ALA A 57 -3.79 -15.06 8.99
N ALA A 58 -3.11 -15.17 10.12
CA ALA A 58 -3.39 -16.22 11.10
C ALA A 58 -4.78 -16.11 11.74
N LEU A 59 -5.33 -14.88 11.82
CA LEU A 59 -6.68 -14.63 12.35
C LEU A 59 -7.77 -14.75 11.28
N GLU A 60 -7.41 -14.66 10.00
CA GLU A 60 -8.35 -14.66 8.87
C GLU A 60 -7.99 -15.76 7.86
N PRO A 61 -8.18 -17.04 8.21
CA PRO A 61 -7.73 -18.18 7.40
C PRO A 61 -8.49 -18.36 6.08
N ASP A 62 -9.55 -17.61 5.86
CA ASP A 62 -10.36 -17.55 4.64
C ASP A 62 -10.01 -16.36 3.74
N VAL A 63 -8.89 -15.66 4.02
CA VAL A 63 -8.38 -14.54 3.22
C VAL A 63 -7.04 -14.90 2.61
N LEU A 64 -6.89 -14.67 1.32
CA LEU A 64 -5.62 -14.78 0.62
C LEU A 64 -4.81 -13.50 0.83
N PHE A 65 -3.66 -13.60 1.47
CA PHE A 65 -2.76 -12.47 1.67
C PHE A 65 -1.56 -12.52 0.73
N VAL A 66 -1.27 -11.37 0.12
CA VAL A 66 -0.03 -11.15 -0.64
C VAL A 66 0.71 -9.96 -0.06
N ALA A 67 1.96 -10.15 0.32
CA ALA A 67 2.82 -9.12 0.89
C ALA A 67 3.89 -8.69 -0.10
N VAL A 68 4.01 -7.39 -0.33
CA VAL A 68 4.97 -6.79 -1.26
C VAL A 68 6.04 -6.04 -0.46
N GLU A 69 7.32 -6.36 -0.70
CA GLU A 69 8.45 -5.64 -0.12
C GLU A 69 9.63 -5.66 -1.11
N ARG A 70 10.16 -4.47 -1.39
CA ARG A 70 11.27 -4.31 -2.32
C ARG A 70 12.62 -4.71 -1.73
N VAL A 71 12.77 -4.58 -0.40
CA VAL A 71 14.04 -4.85 0.30
C VAL A 71 14.09 -6.31 0.72
N GLN A 72 14.83 -7.13 -0.03
CA GLN A 72 14.92 -8.57 0.20
C GLN A 72 15.42 -8.94 1.61
N GLU A 73 16.29 -8.12 2.21
CA GLU A 73 16.75 -8.30 3.60
C GLU A 73 15.64 -8.15 4.65
N ALA A 74 14.58 -7.43 4.32
CA ALA A 74 13.39 -7.37 5.17
C ALA A 74 12.43 -8.50 4.82
N LEU A 75 12.18 -8.72 3.53
CA LEU A 75 11.27 -9.72 3.01
C LEU A 75 11.60 -11.14 3.52
N VAL A 76 12.89 -11.53 3.52
CA VAL A 76 13.29 -12.86 4.01
C VAL A 76 12.88 -13.08 5.46
N LEU A 77 12.90 -12.05 6.31
CA LEU A 77 12.46 -12.15 7.70
C LEU A 77 10.95 -12.27 7.84
N ALA A 78 10.21 -11.74 6.88
CA ALA A 78 8.76 -11.90 6.81
C ALA A 78 8.41 -13.34 6.42
N MET A 79 9.06 -13.83 5.36
CA MET A 79 8.84 -15.19 4.82
C MET A 79 9.17 -16.30 5.83
N GLU A 80 10.25 -16.15 6.59
CA GLU A 80 10.65 -17.12 7.64
C GLU A 80 9.63 -17.25 8.78
N LYS A 81 8.70 -16.31 8.92
CA LYS A 81 7.62 -16.33 9.89
C LYS A 81 6.29 -16.78 9.29
N ALA A 82 6.24 -16.86 7.96
CA ALA A 82 4.98 -17.05 7.25
C ALA A 82 4.36 -18.42 7.53
N LEU A 83 3.05 -18.42 7.67
CA LEU A 83 2.20 -19.57 7.58
C LEU A 83 1.82 -19.80 6.11
N SER A 84 1.35 -20.98 5.75
CA SER A 84 1.10 -21.47 4.39
C SER A 84 0.09 -20.67 3.54
N MET A 85 -0.44 -19.55 4.04
CA MET A 85 -1.53 -18.78 3.39
C MET A 85 -1.13 -17.34 3.05
N VAL A 86 0.14 -16.99 3.19
CA VAL A 86 0.68 -15.68 2.82
C VAL A 86 1.73 -15.88 1.74
N TYR A 87 1.57 -15.19 0.62
CA TYR A 87 2.56 -15.16 -0.45
C TYR A 87 3.32 -13.84 -0.45
N PHE A 88 4.59 -13.89 -0.85
CA PHE A 88 5.48 -12.75 -0.81
C PHE A 88 6.08 -12.45 -2.19
N LEU A 89 6.09 -11.16 -2.54
CA LEU A 89 6.67 -10.63 -3.77
C LEU A 89 7.81 -9.66 -3.46
N SER A 90 8.96 -9.88 -4.12
CA SER A 90 10.10 -8.96 -4.08
C SER A 90 10.01 -7.98 -5.25
N ILE A 91 9.03 -7.07 -5.24
CA ILE A 91 8.79 -6.12 -6.32
C ILE A 91 8.72 -4.67 -5.84
N ASP A 92 8.94 -3.72 -6.76
CA ASP A 92 8.60 -2.32 -6.53
C ASP A 92 7.10 -2.11 -6.70
N ALA A 93 6.48 -1.35 -5.78
CA ALA A 93 5.04 -1.02 -5.86
C ALA A 93 4.65 -0.31 -7.17
N ALA A 94 5.59 0.34 -7.86
CA ALA A 94 5.37 0.93 -9.17
C ALA A 94 5.02 -0.10 -10.27
N LYS A 95 5.28 -1.38 -10.03
CA LYS A 95 5.02 -2.49 -10.96
C LYS A 95 3.77 -3.29 -10.62
N LEU A 96 2.94 -2.81 -9.70
CA LEU A 96 1.81 -3.58 -9.18
C LEU A 96 0.86 -4.08 -10.29
N GLU A 97 0.61 -3.26 -11.31
CA GLU A 97 -0.26 -3.60 -12.44
C GLU A 97 0.31 -4.69 -13.37
N GLU A 98 1.62 -4.98 -13.28
CA GLU A 98 2.22 -6.13 -13.97
C GLU A 98 1.81 -7.47 -13.33
N TYR A 99 1.47 -7.45 -12.03
CA TYR A 99 1.19 -8.62 -11.21
C TYR A 99 -0.28 -8.80 -10.85
N PHE A 100 -1.07 -7.73 -10.83
CA PHE A 100 -2.50 -7.76 -10.49
C PHE A 100 -3.34 -7.19 -11.62
N ALA A 101 -4.42 -7.87 -11.96
CA ALA A 101 -5.38 -7.40 -12.95
C ALA A 101 -6.29 -6.30 -12.37
N PRO A 102 -6.96 -5.50 -13.23
CA PRO A 102 -7.94 -4.53 -12.76
C PRO A 102 -9.06 -5.20 -11.94
N GLY A 103 -9.33 -4.64 -10.76
CA GLY A 103 -10.41 -5.11 -9.89
C GLY A 103 -10.16 -6.43 -9.16
N GLU A 104 -8.94 -6.95 -9.18
CA GLU A 104 -8.61 -8.27 -8.62
C GLU A 104 -8.44 -8.25 -7.09
N VAL A 105 -8.06 -7.11 -6.53
CA VAL A 105 -7.73 -6.95 -5.11
C VAL A 105 -8.91 -6.36 -4.35
N ASP A 106 -9.20 -6.86 -3.15
CA ASP A 106 -10.28 -6.36 -2.29
C ASP A 106 -9.82 -5.27 -1.33
N LEU A 107 -8.61 -5.39 -0.76
CA LEU A 107 -8.09 -4.49 0.25
C LEU A 107 -6.58 -4.35 0.15
N ILE A 108 -6.09 -3.11 0.29
CA ILE A 108 -4.66 -2.79 0.36
C ILE A 108 -4.33 -2.18 1.72
N TYR A 109 -3.29 -2.66 2.37
CA TYR A 109 -2.72 -2.05 3.57
C TYR A 109 -1.46 -1.26 3.23
N LEU A 110 -1.39 -0.02 3.72
CA LEU A 110 -0.22 0.87 3.67
C LEU A 110 0.17 1.21 5.12
N ASN A 111 1.04 0.41 5.71
CA ASN A 111 1.42 0.55 7.09
C ASN A 111 2.82 1.14 7.23
N PHE A 112 2.97 2.32 7.88
CA PHE A 112 4.25 2.93 8.27
C PHE A 112 5.26 3.06 7.12
N CYS A 113 4.76 3.44 5.94
CA CYS A 113 5.61 3.66 4.77
C CYS A 113 6.55 4.86 4.97
N ASP A 114 7.68 4.86 4.23
CA ASP A 114 8.71 5.91 4.31
C ASP A 114 8.13 7.32 4.01
N PRO A 115 8.30 8.31 4.90
CA PRO A 115 7.66 9.62 4.78
C PRO A 115 8.32 10.53 3.73
N TRP A 116 9.57 10.27 3.32
CA TRP A 116 10.31 11.09 2.35
C TRP A 116 10.12 12.58 2.58
N PRO A 117 10.66 13.18 3.67
CA PRO A 117 10.28 14.51 4.15
C PRO A 117 10.62 15.66 3.18
N ARG A 118 11.62 15.47 2.29
CA ARG A 118 12.00 16.49 1.30
C ARG A 118 11.01 16.55 0.15
N LYS A 119 10.48 17.73 -0.21
CA LYS A 119 9.53 17.96 -1.32
C LYS A 119 9.94 17.28 -2.62
N LYS A 120 11.23 17.36 -3.02
CA LYS A 120 11.74 16.71 -4.24
C LYS A 120 11.61 15.17 -4.25
N ASN A 121 11.39 14.56 -3.10
CA ASN A 121 11.22 13.12 -2.95
C ASN A 121 9.73 12.70 -2.81
N ALA A 122 8.77 13.62 -2.90
CA ALA A 122 7.35 13.33 -2.72
C ALA A 122 6.87 12.17 -3.63
N LYS A 123 7.39 12.09 -4.86
CA LYS A 123 7.10 11.01 -5.83
C LYS A 123 7.49 9.61 -5.34
N ARG A 124 8.23 9.48 -4.23
CA ARG A 124 8.63 8.19 -3.63
C ARG A 124 7.67 7.73 -2.54
N ARG A 125 6.77 8.59 -2.08
CA ARG A 125 5.77 8.24 -1.08
C ARG A 125 4.78 7.25 -1.68
N LEU A 126 4.49 6.19 -0.98
CA LEU A 126 3.48 5.20 -1.44
C LEU A 126 2.05 5.78 -1.49
N THR A 127 1.84 6.96 -0.91
CA THR A 127 0.59 7.74 -1.00
C THR A 127 0.63 8.82 -2.07
N PHE A 128 1.64 8.85 -2.96
CA PHE A 128 1.68 9.79 -4.09
C PHE A 128 0.68 9.36 -5.18
N HIS A 129 0.03 10.31 -5.84
CA HIS A 129 -1.07 10.05 -6.77
C HIS A 129 -0.78 8.99 -7.86
N THR A 130 0.46 8.86 -8.34
CA THR A 130 0.78 7.82 -9.33
C THR A 130 0.63 6.40 -8.76
N PHE A 131 1.01 6.19 -7.49
CA PHE A 131 0.77 4.93 -6.81
C PHE A 131 -0.72 4.74 -6.49
N LEU A 132 -1.39 5.79 -6.01
CA LEU A 132 -2.83 5.72 -5.69
C LEU A 132 -3.66 5.33 -6.92
N LYS A 133 -3.40 5.91 -8.09
CA LYS A 133 -4.05 5.54 -9.35
C LYS A 133 -3.79 4.06 -9.72
N SER A 134 -2.58 3.56 -9.51
CA SER A 134 -2.26 2.14 -9.70
C SER A 134 -3.04 1.26 -8.71
N TYR A 135 -3.12 1.65 -7.43
CA TYR A 135 -3.93 0.93 -6.44
C TYR A 135 -5.41 0.91 -6.81
N GLN A 136 -5.97 2.06 -7.23
CA GLN A 136 -7.37 2.15 -7.66
C GLN A 136 -7.68 1.22 -8.84
N ARG A 137 -6.74 1.02 -9.78
CA ARG A 137 -6.94 0.12 -10.91
C ARG A 137 -6.97 -1.35 -10.49
N VAL A 138 -6.06 -1.78 -9.60
CA VAL A 138 -6.02 -3.18 -9.16
C VAL A 138 -7.07 -3.50 -8.11
N LEU A 139 -7.56 -2.50 -7.35
CA LEU A 139 -8.67 -2.65 -6.42
C LEU A 139 -10.00 -2.77 -7.16
N ARG A 140 -10.87 -3.66 -6.69
CA ARG A 140 -12.26 -3.67 -7.13
C ARG A 140 -12.98 -2.36 -6.78
N LEU A 141 -14.11 -2.10 -7.43
CA LEU A 141 -15.00 -1.01 -7.00
C LEU A 141 -15.47 -1.27 -5.57
N ASN A 142 -15.47 -0.21 -4.76
CA ASN A 142 -15.69 -0.24 -3.31
C ASN A 142 -14.70 -1.11 -2.54
N GLY A 143 -13.55 -1.47 -3.14
CA GLY A 143 -12.40 -1.99 -2.43
C GLY A 143 -11.73 -0.89 -1.60
N GLU A 144 -10.91 -1.28 -0.64
CA GLU A 144 -10.44 -0.37 0.40
C GLU A 144 -8.92 -0.23 0.40
N ILE A 145 -8.43 0.93 0.86
CA ILE A 145 -7.04 1.12 1.26
C ILE A 145 -7.03 1.53 2.73
N HIS A 146 -6.35 0.77 3.57
CA HIS A 146 -6.15 1.13 4.97
C HIS A 146 -4.75 1.74 5.14
N PHE A 147 -4.70 2.98 5.57
CA PHE A 147 -3.45 3.73 5.76
C PHE A 147 -3.19 4.03 7.23
N LYS A 148 -2.01 3.65 7.74
CA LYS A 148 -1.53 3.97 9.09
C LYS A 148 -0.13 4.56 9.06
N THR A 149 0.13 5.58 9.88
CA THR A 149 1.46 6.18 10.09
C THR A 149 1.57 6.93 11.42
N ASP A 150 2.76 6.92 12.01
CA ASP A 150 3.15 7.78 13.13
C ASP A 150 3.51 9.21 12.66
N ASN A 151 3.75 9.39 11.35
CA ASN A 151 4.22 10.63 10.78
C ASN A 151 3.07 11.57 10.42
N ALA A 152 2.68 12.45 11.33
CA ALA A 152 1.60 13.42 11.11
C ALA A 152 1.79 14.30 9.85
N PRO A 153 2.99 14.84 9.54
CA PRO A 153 3.18 15.58 8.28
C PRO A 153 2.93 14.76 7.01
N LEU A 154 3.30 13.46 7.00
CA LEU A 154 2.96 12.57 5.89
C LEU A 154 1.45 12.35 5.84
N PHE A 155 0.82 12.12 6.99
CA PHE A 155 -0.61 11.87 7.06
C PHE A 155 -1.42 13.02 6.47
N GLU A 156 -1.21 14.25 6.97
CA GLU A 156 -1.92 15.44 6.48
C GLU A 156 -1.68 15.70 4.99
N TRP A 157 -0.45 15.54 4.52
CA TRP A 157 -0.15 15.66 3.09
C TRP A 157 -0.87 14.59 2.26
N SER A 158 -0.95 13.36 2.78
CA SER A 158 -1.59 12.23 2.08
C SER A 158 -3.09 12.42 1.94
N LEU A 159 -3.77 13.06 2.90
CA LEU A 159 -5.21 13.36 2.80
C LEU A 159 -5.51 14.17 1.53
N GLY A 160 -4.69 15.18 1.21
CA GLY A 160 -4.85 15.95 -0.03
C GLY A 160 -4.64 15.11 -1.30
N GLU A 161 -3.70 14.15 -1.30
CA GLU A 161 -3.50 13.24 -2.43
C GLU A 161 -4.70 12.28 -2.59
N PHE A 162 -5.28 11.80 -1.48
CA PHE A 162 -6.46 10.93 -1.49
C PHE A 162 -7.68 11.63 -2.08
N GLU A 163 -7.97 12.85 -1.64
CA GLU A 163 -9.05 13.68 -2.16
C GLU A 163 -8.85 13.99 -3.65
N ALA A 164 -7.62 14.36 -4.05
CA ALA A 164 -7.29 14.65 -5.45
C ALA A 164 -7.44 13.41 -6.37
N CYS A 165 -7.30 12.19 -5.82
CA CYS A 165 -7.54 10.95 -6.56
C CYS A 165 -9.02 10.48 -6.51
N GLY A 166 -9.91 11.20 -5.82
CA GLY A 166 -11.32 10.82 -5.68
C GLY A 166 -11.55 9.62 -4.77
N LEU A 167 -10.63 9.34 -3.84
CA LEU A 167 -10.81 8.34 -2.81
C LEU A 167 -11.66 8.91 -1.67
N GLU A 168 -12.72 8.21 -1.28
CA GLU A 168 -13.54 8.61 -0.14
C GLU A 168 -12.83 8.26 1.16
N ILE A 169 -12.62 9.26 2.03
CA ILE A 169 -11.95 9.07 3.32
C ILE A 169 -12.99 8.71 4.38
N ARG A 170 -12.78 7.59 5.08
CA ARG A 170 -13.60 7.11 6.21
C ARG A 170 -12.74 6.81 7.42
N ASN A 171 -13.39 6.72 8.58
CA ASN A 171 -12.79 6.28 9.85
C ASN A 171 -11.46 6.96 10.17
N LEU A 172 -11.37 8.28 9.87
CA LEU A 172 -10.18 9.08 10.11
C LEU A 172 -9.97 9.32 11.59
N THR A 173 -8.78 8.99 12.08
CA THR A 173 -8.33 9.32 13.43
C THR A 173 -6.87 9.76 13.41
N ARG A 174 -6.50 10.64 14.34
CA ARG A 174 -5.12 11.05 14.58
C ARG A 174 -4.51 10.38 15.80
N ASN A 175 -5.28 9.52 16.48
CA ASN A 175 -4.80 8.71 17.60
C ASN A 175 -5.59 7.39 17.67
N LEU A 176 -5.17 6.41 16.87
CA LEU A 176 -5.84 5.12 16.72
C LEU A 176 -5.97 4.37 18.06
N HIS A 177 -4.99 4.52 18.93
CA HIS A 177 -4.89 3.77 20.19
C HIS A 177 -5.25 4.62 21.42
N GLU A 178 -6.01 5.70 21.25
CA GLU A 178 -6.38 6.62 22.36
C GLU A 178 -7.07 5.88 23.51
N ASN A 179 -7.91 4.91 23.22
CA ASN A 179 -8.66 4.12 24.19
C ASN A 179 -8.13 2.68 24.34
N GLY A 180 -6.86 2.46 24.02
CA GLY A 180 -6.20 1.16 24.08
C GLY A 180 -5.88 0.57 22.71
N PRO A 181 -5.23 -0.60 22.67
CA PRO A 181 -4.80 -1.26 21.44
C PRO A 181 -5.97 -1.58 20.49
N VAL A 182 -5.81 -1.28 19.21
CA VAL A 182 -6.80 -1.58 18.16
C VAL A 182 -6.16 -2.44 17.08
N GLY A 183 -6.71 -3.65 16.87
CA GLY A 183 -6.28 -4.58 15.82
C GLY A 183 -4.84 -5.09 15.98
N ILE A 184 -4.32 -5.69 14.92
CA ILE A 184 -2.93 -6.16 14.86
C ILE A 184 -2.01 -4.98 14.62
N MET A 185 -0.99 -4.85 15.47
CA MET A 185 0.04 -3.83 15.34
C MET A 185 1.23 -4.32 14.52
N THR A 186 1.77 -3.45 13.66
CA THR A 186 3.11 -3.68 13.10
C THR A 186 4.17 -3.59 14.21
N GLY A 187 5.38 -4.12 13.97
CA GLY A 187 6.46 -3.96 14.94
C GLY A 187 6.92 -2.50 15.13
N TYR A 188 6.64 -1.61 14.17
CA TYR A 188 6.83 -0.16 14.33
C TYR A 188 5.73 0.45 15.19
N GLU A 189 4.50 0.07 14.98
CA GLU A 189 3.33 0.53 15.71
C GLU A 189 3.44 0.20 17.20
N GLU A 190 3.81 -1.04 17.56
CA GLU A 190 4.06 -1.44 18.95
C GLU A 190 5.09 -0.55 19.64
N LYS A 191 6.20 -0.28 18.93
CA LYS A 191 7.25 0.60 19.45
C LYS A 191 6.74 2.01 19.71
N PHE A 192 5.99 2.59 18.76
CA PHE A 192 5.47 3.95 18.88
C PHE A 192 4.35 4.02 19.92
N TYR A 193 3.49 3.02 19.98
CA TYR A 193 2.47 2.89 21.01
C TYR A 193 3.09 2.86 22.42
N ALA A 194 4.13 2.05 22.63
CA ALA A 194 4.86 1.99 23.89
C ALA A 194 5.52 3.32 24.29
N LEU A 195 5.82 4.20 23.31
CA LEU A 195 6.36 5.54 23.53
C LEU A 195 5.27 6.61 23.69
N GLY A 196 3.98 6.23 23.63
CA GLY A 196 2.86 7.17 23.67
C GLY A 196 2.73 8.05 22.42
N THR A 197 3.34 7.66 21.29
CA THR A 197 3.23 8.40 20.04
C THR A 197 1.89 8.10 19.39
N PRO A 198 1.06 9.12 19.06
CA PRO A 198 -0.21 8.92 18.38
C PRO A 198 -0.02 8.28 17.00
N ILE A 199 -0.88 7.35 16.66
CA ILE A 199 -0.92 6.71 15.34
C ILE A 199 -2.09 7.26 14.54
N ASN A 200 -1.78 7.88 13.41
CA ASN A 200 -2.79 8.35 12.47
C ASN A 200 -3.26 7.18 11.60
N ARG A 201 -4.58 7.12 11.36
CA ARG A 201 -5.20 6.11 10.50
C ARG A 201 -6.36 6.71 9.72
N CYS A 202 -6.56 6.23 8.50
CA CYS A 202 -7.81 6.37 7.76
C CYS A 202 -8.05 5.14 6.87
N GLU A 203 -9.27 4.98 6.44
CA GLU A 203 -9.72 4.04 5.44
C GLU A 203 -10.18 4.81 4.21
N LEU A 204 -9.86 4.30 3.03
CA LEU A 204 -10.17 4.94 1.75
C LEU A 204 -10.99 3.97 0.92
N ILE A 205 -12.10 4.46 0.35
CA ILE A 205 -12.95 3.66 -0.53
C ILE A 205 -12.66 4.02 -1.98
N ASN A 206 -12.43 3.00 -2.80
CA ASN A 206 -12.18 3.14 -4.24
C ASN A 206 -13.48 3.24 -5.04
N HIS A 207 -13.77 4.40 -5.60
CA HIS A 207 -14.89 4.63 -6.53
C HIS A 207 -14.48 4.58 -8.00
N GLY A 208 -13.29 4.07 -8.28
CA GLY A 208 -12.67 4.05 -9.60
C GLY A 208 -11.68 5.19 -9.82
N VAL A 209 -10.88 5.06 -10.86
CA VAL A 209 -9.89 6.09 -11.22
C VAL A 209 -10.61 7.29 -11.85
N LEU A 210 -10.40 8.48 -11.30
CA LEU A 210 -10.84 9.70 -11.95
C LEU A 210 -10.13 9.84 -13.31
N PRO A 211 -10.84 10.30 -14.36
CA PRO A 211 -10.20 10.63 -15.62
C PRO A 211 -9.11 11.67 -15.37
N ASP A 212 -8.02 11.54 -16.12
CA ASP A 212 -7.00 12.60 -16.10
C ASP A 212 -7.68 13.92 -16.47
N PRO A 213 -7.29 15.04 -15.83
CA PRO A 213 -7.82 16.34 -16.22
C PRO A 213 -7.51 16.54 -17.70
N GLU A 214 -8.53 16.92 -18.46
CA GLU A 214 -8.31 17.31 -19.85
C GLU A 214 -7.21 18.38 -19.89
N PRO A 215 -6.33 18.34 -20.90
CA PRO A 215 -5.32 19.37 -21.06
C PRO A 215 -6.01 20.74 -21.05
N ALA A 216 -5.43 21.67 -20.27
CA ALA A 216 -5.97 23.02 -20.20
C ALA A 216 -6.11 23.58 -21.63
N GLU A 217 -7.30 24.02 -22.01
CA GLU A 217 -7.52 24.60 -23.32
C GLU A 217 -6.72 25.90 -23.43
N LYS A 218 -5.92 25.99 -24.48
CA LYS A 218 -5.19 27.21 -24.80
C LYS A 218 -6.14 28.13 -25.56
N ASP A 219 -6.43 29.28 -24.99
CA ASP A 219 -7.15 30.34 -25.72
C ASP A 219 -6.29 30.79 -26.92
N GLU A 220 -6.74 30.49 -28.11
CA GLU A 220 -6.02 30.80 -29.36
C GLU A 220 -5.78 32.31 -29.57
N GLN A 221 -6.61 33.15 -28.94
CA GLN A 221 -6.50 34.61 -29.10
C GLN A 221 -5.53 35.23 -28.09
N THR A 222 -5.51 34.73 -26.84
CA THR A 222 -4.70 35.33 -25.79
C THR A 222 -3.45 34.49 -25.47
N GLY A 223 -3.40 33.23 -25.88
CA GLY A 223 -2.32 32.30 -25.59
C GLY A 223 -2.28 31.84 -24.12
N ILE A 224 -3.30 32.21 -23.33
CA ILE A 224 -3.40 31.85 -21.90
C ILE A 224 -4.02 30.47 -21.76
N LEU A 225 -3.39 29.63 -20.92
CA LEU A 225 -3.96 28.34 -20.50
C LEU A 225 -4.97 28.59 -19.37
N TRP A 226 -6.18 28.08 -19.53
CA TRP A 226 -7.25 28.16 -18.53
C TRP A 226 -7.53 26.78 -17.93
N ASP A 227 -7.72 26.69 -16.60
CA ASP A 227 -8.21 25.48 -15.96
C ASP A 227 -9.74 25.35 -16.07
N ARG A 228 -10.29 24.21 -15.64
CA ARG A 228 -11.74 23.93 -15.69
C ARG A 228 -12.59 24.88 -14.85
N THR A 229 -11.99 25.64 -13.94
CA THR A 229 -12.66 26.61 -13.08
C THR A 229 -12.62 28.02 -13.67
N GLY A 230 -12.02 28.18 -14.86
CA GLY A 230 -11.89 29.48 -15.55
C GLY A 230 -10.79 30.36 -14.97
N ASN A 231 -9.78 29.74 -14.31
CA ASN A 231 -8.62 30.47 -13.81
C ASN A 231 -7.42 30.29 -14.73
N PRO A 232 -6.59 31.33 -14.94
CA PRO A 232 -5.40 31.22 -15.76
C PRO A 232 -4.35 30.33 -15.03
N VAL A 233 -3.85 29.32 -15.73
CA VAL A 233 -2.78 28.45 -15.25
C VAL A 233 -1.45 29.22 -15.36
N LYS A 234 -0.76 29.41 -14.23
CA LYS A 234 0.55 30.08 -14.17
C LYS A 234 1.69 29.12 -14.48
#